data_91b4b96b74edf671edd163b1e1badacf
#
_entry.id   91b4b96b74edf671edd163b1e1badacf
#
_cell.length_a   1.000
_cell.length_b   1.000
_cell.length_c   1.000
_cell.angle_alpha   90.00
_cell.angle_beta   90.00
_cell.angle_gamma   90.00
#
_symmetry.space_group_name_H-M   'P 1'
#
loop_
_entity.id
_entity.type
_entity.pdbx_description
1 polymer ?
#
loop_
_entity_poly.entity_id
_entity_poly.type
_entity_poly.pdbx_seq_one_letter_code
_entity_poly.pdbx_strand_id
1 'polypeptide(L)'
;MKSEQQSAFLIGVVGVCASGKSTLIRGLESRGYRARHIAQEHSYVKDMWKRITNPDVLIFLDASYPVTVKRRQLNWLEADWAEQQRRLSHAREHADLAIQTDQRNADEVLAEVIQFIGEFLAKGQSNTTPQA
;
A
#
# COMPACT_ATOMS: atom_id res chain seq x y z
N MET A 1 8.74 -0.64 24.71
CA MET A 1 9.02 0.57 23.95
C MET A 1 9.42 0.20 22.53
N LYS A 2 8.90 0.89 21.57
CA LYS A 2 9.28 0.63 20.19
C LYS A 2 10.68 1.09 19.92
N SER A 3 11.39 0.36 19.09
CA SER A 3 12.70 0.80 18.66
C SER A 3 12.54 2.01 17.74
N GLU A 4 13.56 2.85 17.71
CA GLU A 4 13.56 4.00 16.82
C GLU A 4 13.54 3.57 15.36
N GLN A 5 14.21 2.46 15.04
CA GLN A 5 14.21 1.93 13.68
C GLN A 5 12.82 1.58 13.21
N GLN A 6 12.02 0.94 14.06
CA GLN A 6 10.67 0.57 13.72
C GLN A 6 9.81 1.81 13.52
N SER A 7 9.99 2.84 14.36
CA SER A 7 9.26 4.08 14.24
C SER A 7 9.62 4.84 12.98
N ALA A 8 10.87 4.74 12.54
CA ALA A 8 11.34 5.44 11.35
C ALA A 8 10.96 4.74 10.05
N PHE A 9 10.73 3.43 10.08
CA PHE A 9 10.40 2.66 8.89
C PHE A 9 8.97 3.01 8.46
N LEU A 10 8.83 3.52 7.25
CA LEU A 10 7.54 4.02 6.77
C LEU A 10 6.99 3.13 5.68
N ILE A 11 5.77 2.65 5.89
CA ILE A 11 5.03 1.87 4.91
C ILE A 11 4.06 2.81 4.20
N GLY A 12 4.19 2.94 2.89
CA GLY A 12 3.25 3.70 2.09
C GLY A 12 2.22 2.78 1.47
N VAL A 13 0.96 3.19 1.47
CA VAL A 13 -0.13 2.40 0.90
C VAL A 13 -0.84 3.25 -0.15
N VAL A 14 -0.87 2.73 -1.37
CA VAL A 14 -1.58 3.34 -2.50
C VAL A 14 -2.58 2.35 -3.07
N GLY A 15 -3.53 2.85 -3.84
CA GLY A 15 -4.51 1.98 -4.48
C GLY A 15 -5.76 2.74 -4.88
N VAL A 16 -6.64 2.08 -5.65
CA VAL A 16 -7.90 2.68 -6.06
C VAL A 16 -8.82 2.84 -4.86
N CYS A 17 -9.83 3.69 -5.02
CA CYS A 17 -10.87 3.84 -4.00
C CYS A 17 -11.49 2.48 -3.70
N ALA A 18 -11.81 2.25 -2.44
CA ALA A 18 -12.46 1.01 -1.97
C ALA A 18 -11.59 -0.24 -2.09
N SER A 19 -10.26 -0.07 -2.27
CA SER A 19 -9.35 -1.23 -2.29
C SER A 19 -8.99 -1.73 -0.89
N GLY A 20 -9.32 -0.96 0.16
CA GLY A 20 -9.04 -1.40 1.53
C GLY A 20 -7.88 -0.71 2.20
N LYS A 21 -7.43 0.42 1.66
CA LYS A 21 -6.24 1.12 2.18
C LYS A 21 -6.36 1.51 3.64
N SER A 22 -7.47 2.15 4.01
CA SER A 22 -7.63 2.65 5.38
C SER A 22 -7.66 1.51 6.39
N THR A 23 -8.32 0.42 6.04
CA THR A 23 -8.40 -0.75 6.91
C THR A 23 -7.02 -1.37 7.12
N LEU A 24 -6.26 -1.50 6.03
CA LEU A 24 -4.91 -2.03 6.13
C LEU A 24 -4.03 -1.14 7.02
N ILE A 25 -4.13 0.17 6.84
CA ILE A 25 -3.32 1.11 7.61
C ILE A 25 -3.63 1.00 9.09
N ARG A 26 -4.92 0.93 9.46
CA ARG A 26 -5.31 0.77 10.88
C ARG A 26 -4.74 -0.52 11.46
N GLY A 27 -4.79 -1.61 10.68
CA GLY A 27 -4.24 -2.89 11.13
C GLY A 27 -2.73 -2.83 11.34
N LEU A 28 -2.02 -2.18 10.43
CA LEU A 28 -0.56 -2.03 10.57
C LEU A 28 -0.21 -1.17 11.77
N GLU A 29 -0.91 -0.06 11.94
CA GLU A 29 -0.64 0.85 13.06
C GLU A 29 -0.93 0.18 14.40
N SER A 30 -1.96 -0.66 14.47
CA SER A 30 -2.28 -1.37 15.71
C SER A 30 -1.18 -2.34 16.11
N ARG A 31 -0.30 -2.70 15.18
CA ARG A 31 0.83 -3.59 15.44
C ARG A 31 2.15 -2.83 15.57
N GLY A 32 2.08 -1.51 15.65
CA GLY A 32 3.25 -0.70 15.89
C GLY A 32 3.99 -0.24 14.65
N TYR A 33 3.49 -0.57 13.47
CA TYR A 33 4.10 -0.09 12.23
C TYR A 33 3.68 1.34 11.95
N ARG A 34 4.55 2.06 11.29
CA ARG A 34 4.25 3.40 10.81
C ARG A 34 3.78 3.29 9.37
N ALA A 35 2.53 3.65 9.12
CA ALA A 35 1.94 3.50 7.80
C ALA A 35 1.24 4.78 7.38
N ARG A 36 1.27 5.08 6.10
CA ARG A 36 0.68 6.31 5.57
C ARG A 36 -0.15 6.02 4.33
N HIS A 37 -1.35 6.56 4.32
CA HIS A 37 -2.20 6.57 3.14
C HIS A 37 -1.67 7.63 2.17
N ILE A 38 -1.36 7.21 0.95
CA ILE A 38 -0.89 8.11 -0.09
C ILE A 38 -1.97 8.22 -1.15
N ALA A 39 -2.54 9.40 -1.32
CA ALA A 39 -3.68 9.61 -2.21
C ALA A 39 -3.24 9.79 -3.67
N GLN A 40 -2.41 8.89 -4.16
CA GLN A 40 -1.87 8.93 -5.52
C GLN A 40 -3.00 8.85 -6.56
N GLU A 41 -4.09 8.16 -6.25
CA GLU A 41 -5.20 7.99 -7.17
C GLU A 41 -5.89 9.33 -7.51
N HIS A 42 -5.64 10.36 -6.71
CA HIS A 42 -6.21 11.69 -6.93
C HIS A 42 -5.18 12.69 -7.46
N SER A 43 -3.97 12.23 -7.75
CA SER A 43 -2.89 13.12 -8.18
C SER A 43 -2.64 13.03 -9.68
N TYR A 44 -2.42 14.17 -10.31
CA TYR A 44 -1.98 14.21 -11.70
C TYR A 44 -0.47 14.03 -11.84
N VAL A 45 0.27 14.12 -10.73
CA VAL A 45 1.72 13.92 -10.72
C VAL A 45 1.99 12.44 -10.44
N LYS A 46 2.49 11.71 -11.43
CA LYS A 46 2.56 10.25 -11.39
C LYS A 46 3.44 9.72 -10.27
N ASP A 47 4.43 10.48 -9.84
CA ASP A 47 5.35 10.08 -8.78
C ASP A 47 5.19 10.93 -7.52
N MET A 48 3.99 11.45 -7.28
CA MET A 48 3.72 12.23 -6.08
C MET A 48 4.01 11.41 -4.82
N TRP A 49 3.70 10.10 -4.87
CA TRP A 49 3.93 9.21 -3.73
C TRP A 49 5.39 9.23 -3.30
N LYS A 50 6.30 9.32 -4.26
CA LYS A 50 7.72 9.33 -3.97
C LYS A 50 8.18 10.73 -3.55
N ARG A 51 7.72 11.76 -4.24
CA ARG A 51 8.16 13.14 -4.00
C ARG A 51 7.76 13.65 -2.63
N ILE A 52 6.55 13.31 -2.19
CA ILE A 52 6.01 13.86 -0.94
C ILE A 52 6.25 12.91 0.22
N THR A 53 6.02 11.61 0.03
CA THR A 53 6.07 10.65 1.13
C THR A 53 7.37 9.85 1.14
N ASN A 54 7.82 9.40 -0.02
CA ASN A 54 9.04 8.61 -0.19
C ASN A 54 9.11 7.47 0.84
N PRO A 55 8.15 6.53 0.81
CA PRO A 55 8.12 5.47 1.81
C PRO A 55 9.29 4.48 1.65
N ASP A 56 9.59 3.77 2.74
CA ASP A 56 10.62 2.73 2.71
C ASP A 56 10.14 1.50 1.97
N VAL A 57 8.83 1.22 2.06
CA VAL A 57 8.20 0.15 1.30
C VAL A 57 6.87 0.65 0.77
N LEU A 58 6.55 0.29 -0.46
CA LEU A 58 5.31 0.74 -1.11
C LEU A 58 4.42 -0.47 -1.34
N ILE A 59 3.23 -0.42 -0.76
CA ILE A 59 2.21 -1.46 -0.92
C ILE A 59 1.11 -0.93 -1.83
N PHE A 60 0.79 -1.68 -2.87
CA PHE A 60 -0.27 -1.32 -3.81
C PHE A 60 -1.45 -2.26 -3.61
N LEU A 61 -2.62 -1.68 -3.31
CA LEU A 61 -3.86 -2.45 -3.22
C LEU A 61 -4.72 -2.16 -4.44
N ASP A 62 -5.18 -3.20 -5.11
CA ASP A 62 -6.00 -3.06 -6.29
C ASP A 62 -7.36 -3.72 -6.05
N ALA A 63 -8.37 -3.25 -6.78
CA ALA A 63 -9.69 -3.83 -6.76
C ALA A 63 -10.34 -3.55 -8.10
N SER A 64 -11.10 -4.52 -8.61
CA SER A 64 -11.81 -4.36 -9.86
C SER A 64 -12.94 -3.34 -9.72
N TYR A 65 -13.35 -2.77 -10.83
CA TYR A 65 -14.43 -1.78 -10.80
C TYR A 65 -15.71 -2.32 -10.14
N PRO A 66 -16.23 -3.51 -10.51
CA PRO A 66 -17.45 -4.02 -9.87
C PRO A 66 -17.30 -4.17 -8.36
N VAL A 67 -16.14 -4.59 -7.89
CA VAL A 67 -15.92 -4.77 -6.45
C VAL A 67 -15.88 -3.42 -5.74
N THR A 68 -15.29 -2.39 -6.35
CA THR A 68 -15.27 -1.07 -5.73
C THR A 68 -16.69 -0.52 -5.56
N VAL A 69 -17.55 -0.70 -6.56
CA VAL A 69 -18.93 -0.27 -6.48
C VAL A 69 -19.65 -0.98 -5.34
N LYS A 70 -19.46 -2.30 -5.26
CA LYS A 70 -20.14 -3.11 -4.24
C LYS A 70 -19.68 -2.76 -2.83
N ARG A 71 -18.37 -2.60 -2.63
CA ARG A 71 -17.81 -2.38 -1.28
C ARG A 71 -18.22 -1.06 -0.66
N ARG A 72 -18.25 -0.01 -1.47
CA ARG A 72 -18.54 1.33 -0.98
C ARG A 72 -19.90 1.82 -1.39
N GLN A 73 -20.64 1.01 -2.16
CA GLN A 73 -21.88 1.44 -2.78
C GLN A 73 -21.67 2.74 -3.54
N LEU A 74 -20.50 2.82 -4.15
CA LEU A 74 -20.14 4.00 -4.92
C LEU A 74 -20.96 4.08 -6.20
N ASN A 75 -21.42 5.28 -6.49
CA ASN A 75 -22.14 5.54 -7.72
C ASN A 75 -21.22 6.24 -8.71
N TRP A 76 -20.09 5.60 -9.01
CA TRP A 76 -19.12 6.17 -9.92
C TRP A 76 -19.00 5.32 -11.18
N LEU A 77 -18.45 5.92 -12.23
CA LEU A 77 -18.37 5.29 -13.53
C LEU A 77 -17.08 4.49 -13.67
N GLU A 78 -17.13 3.49 -14.56
CA GLU A 78 -15.92 2.74 -14.85
C GLU A 78 -14.80 3.64 -15.38
N ALA A 79 -15.17 4.70 -16.10
CA ALA A 79 -14.17 5.67 -16.57
C ALA A 79 -13.44 6.34 -15.42
N ASP A 80 -14.12 6.59 -14.30
CA ASP A 80 -13.48 7.17 -13.13
C ASP A 80 -12.49 6.18 -12.51
N TRP A 81 -12.89 4.91 -12.45
CA TRP A 81 -12.01 3.86 -11.97
C TRP A 81 -10.77 3.73 -12.87
N ALA A 82 -10.99 3.75 -14.20
CA ALA A 82 -9.89 3.65 -15.16
C ALA A 82 -8.94 4.82 -15.04
N GLU A 83 -9.46 6.02 -14.77
CA GLU A 83 -8.63 7.19 -14.58
C GLU A 83 -7.74 7.04 -13.33
N GLN A 84 -8.29 6.52 -12.24
CA GLN A 84 -7.47 6.26 -11.06
C GLN A 84 -6.38 5.24 -11.36
N GLN A 85 -6.69 4.22 -12.15
CA GLN A 85 -5.68 3.23 -12.54
C GLN A 85 -4.53 3.90 -13.31
N ARG A 86 -4.86 4.85 -14.18
CA ARG A 86 -3.81 5.58 -14.92
C ARG A 86 -2.92 6.39 -13.98
N ARG A 87 -3.52 7.08 -13.01
CA ARG A 87 -2.77 7.89 -12.05
C ARG A 87 -1.90 7.04 -11.14
N LEU A 88 -2.26 5.77 -10.97
CA LEU A 88 -1.55 4.85 -10.12
C LEU A 88 -0.48 4.03 -10.85
N SER A 89 -0.37 4.16 -12.19
CA SER A 89 0.47 3.24 -12.93
C SER A 89 1.95 3.31 -12.55
N HIS A 90 2.48 4.50 -12.29
CA HIS A 90 3.87 4.65 -11.86
C HIS A 90 4.08 3.99 -10.49
N ALA A 91 3.17 4.22 -9.54
CA ALA A 91 3.26 3.60 -8.23
C ALA A 91 3.14 2.08 -8.34
N ARG A 92 2.26 1.59 -9.23
CA ARG A 92 2.11 0.15 -9.44
C ARG A 92 3.41 -0.48 -9.92
N GLU A 93 4.09 0.19 -10.86
CA GLU A 93 5.35 -0.33 -11.40
C GLU A 93 6.45 -0.37 -10.36
N HIS A 94 6.39 0.51 -9.37
CA HIS A 94 7.43 0.62 -8.34
C HIS A 94 7.02 0.00 -7.00
N ALA A 95 5.82 -0.56 -6.91
CA ALA A 95 5.36 -1.16 -5.66
C ALA A 95 6.22 -2.37 -5.30
N ASP A 96 6.53 -2.47 -4.02
CA ASP A 96 7.26 -3.63 -3.51
C ASP A 96 6.36 -4.83 -3.38
N LEU A 97 5.07 -4.59 -3.12
CA LEU A 97 4.06 -5.65 -3.05
C LEU A 97 2.76 -5.10 -3.62
N ALA A 98 2.16 -5.85 -4.54
CA ALA A 98 0.86 -5.50 -5.10
C ALA A 98 -0.13 -6.62 -4.78
N ILE A 99 -1.28 -6.26 -4.23
CA ILE A 99 -2.30 -7.23 -3.84
C ILE A 99 -3.61 -6.86 -4.51
N GLN A 100 -4.19 -7.82 -5.22
CA GLN A 100 -5.53 -7.70 -5.76
C GLN A 100 -6.50 -8.18 -4.69
N THR A 101 -7.34 -7.29 -4.16
CA THR A 101 -8.10 -7.58 -2.95
C THR A 101 -9.51 -8.11 -3.18
N ASP A 102 -9.90 -8.34 -4.44
CA ASP A 102 -11.28 -8.78 -4.76
C ASP A 102 -11.67 -10.04 -3.99
N GLN A 103 -10.75 -10.98 -3.85
CA GLN A 103 -11.01 -12.29 -3.26
C GLN A 103 -10.44 -12.43 -1.85
N ARG A 104 -10.06 -11.32 -1.23
CA ARG A 104 -9.43 -11.34 0.09
C ARG A 104 -10.21 -10.50 1.08
N ASN A 105 -10.32 -10.98 2.31
CA ASN A 105 -10.86 -10.14 3.38
C ASN A 105 -9.75 -9.31 4.01
N ALA A 106 -10.13 -8.40 4.92
CA ALA A 106 -9.19 -7.47 5.53
C ALA A 106 -8.08 -8.19 6.31
N ASP A 107 -8.43 -9.28 7.01
CA ASP A 107 -7.44 -10.02 7.79
C ASP A 107 -6.43 -10.72 6.90
N GLU A 108 -6.88 -11.24 5.78
CA GLU A 108 -5.99 -11.90 4.82
C GLU A 108 -5.00 -10.92 4.21
N VAL A 109 -5.50 -9.72 3.85
CA VAL A 109 -4.62 -8.68 3.30
C VAL A 109 -3.59 -8.26 4.33
N LEU A 110 -4.02 -8.03 5.56
CA LEU A 110 -3.12 -7.61 6.63
C LEU A 110 -2.05 -8.66 6.89
N ALA A 111 -2.45 -9.93 6.97
CA ALA A 111 -1.50 -11.02 7.21
C ALA A 111 -0.46 -11.10 6.10
N GLU A 112 -0.89 -10.96 4.86
CA GLU A 112 0.03 -11.02 3.72
C GLU A 112 1.03 -9.87 3.74
N VAL A 113 0.56 -8.67 4.07
CA VAL A 113 1.43 -7.50 4.14
C VAL A 113 2.44 -7.64 5.28
N ILE A 114 1.99 -8.10 6.45
CA ILE A 114 2.89 -8.27 7.60
C ILE A 114 3.97 -9.29 7.29
N GLN A 115 3.60 -10.39 6.66
CA GLN A 115 4.59 -11.40 6.27
C GLN A 115 5.60 -10.82 5.28
N PHE A 116 5.11 -10.07 4.30
CA PHE A 116 5.99 -9.44 3.31
C PHE A 116 6.96 -8.47 3.98
N ILE A 117 6.45 -7.64 4.89
CA ILE A 117 7.30 -6.66 5.59
C ILE A 117 8.37 -7.36 6.40
N GLY A 118 8.03 -8.45 7.07
CA GLY A 118 9.02 -9.23 7.82
C GLY A 118 10.15 -9.73 6.92
N GLU A 119 9.79 -10.25 5.76
CA GLU A 119 10.77 -10.72 4.79
C GLU A 119 11.59 -9.57 4.20
N PHE A 120 10.93 -8.45 3.93
CA PHE A 120 11.58 -7.27 3.39
C PHE A 120 12.62 -6.74 4.37
N LEU A 121 12.28 -6.65 5.65
CA LEU A 121 13.22 -6.19 6.67
C LEU A 121 14.37 -7.17 6.86
N ALA A 122 14.09 -8.48 6.83
CA ALA A 122 15.12 -9.49 6.97
C ALA A 122 16.11 -9.43 5.81
N LYS A 123 15.61 -9.22 4.58
CA LYS A 123 16.48 -9.07 3.42
C LYS A 123 17.36 -7.83 3.55
N GLY A 124 16.77 -6.72 3.99
CA GLY A 124 17.53 -5.50 4.20
C GLY A 124 18.66 -5.69 5.19
N GLN A 125 18.37 -6.39 6.28
CA GLN A 125 19.40 -6.69 7.27
C GLN A 125 20.49 -7.59 6.72
N SER A 126 20.08 -8.62 5.96
CA SER A 126 21.06 -9.51 5.32
C SER A 126 21.95 -8.75 4.36
N ASN A 127 21.36 -7.84 3.59
CA ASN A 127 22.10 -7.06 2.61
C ASN A 127 23.05 -6.07 3.26
N THR A 128 22.72 -5.61 4.47
CA THR A 128 23.56 -4.64 5.18
C THR A 128 24.61 -5.30 6.03
N THR A 129 24.54 -6.62 6.22
CA THR A 129 25.54 -7.32 7.01
C THR A 129 26.89 -7.23 6.29
N PRO A 130 27.93 -6.71 6.95
CA PRO A 130 29.21 -6.58 6.29
C PRO A 130 29.76 -7.94 5.89
N GLN A 131 30.37 -7.95 4.75
CA GLN A 131 31.09 -9.13 4.31
C GLN A 131 32.48 -9.05 4.91
N ALA A 132 32.55 -9.43 6.13
CA ALA A 132 33.80 -9.31 6.86
C ALA A 132 34.95 -10.05 6.19
#